data_e45ba607403558fd08c69b850031166f
#
_entry.id   e45ba607403558fd08c69b850031166f
#
_cell.length_a   1.000
_cell.length_b   1.000
_cell.length_c   1.000
_cell.angle_alpha   90.00
_cell.angle_beta   90.00
_cell.angle_gamma   90.00
#
_symmetry.space_group_name_H-M   'P 1'
#
loop_
_entity.id
_entity.type
_entity.pdbx_description
1 polymer ?
#
loop_
_entity_poly.entity_id
_entity_poly.type
_entity_poly.pdbx_seq_one_letter_code
_entity_poly.pdbx_strand_id
1 'polypeptide(L)'
;MSKLFISGGTVIDPETLRRFRADVLCDGEKIEAIFPGGCDAPCGVQTLDAAGCFVCPGFIDPHGHIDGCKHTGTLSLLQGITTSVGGNCGFSPLNTASFLRAQTQFPIHQAELVGLCALREAAGVTNPFEPATRAQAQMMGDLCDKALCGGAAGVSLGPGYAPGTTLEEMETLCSCARAHGRPAAIDTRMYSMTDLHSLQEAIELAEVTGCRMIVSHFVYQYGVGVEYEALEMLELARDRGVDMRLDSGMYKDWCSYIGSALFEPVTMRDNSIELHHLRVITGEHIGKVPDQALYEHLRAEHPNDAVVVNTGDEDAIYTIQRYPLTMVSTDTGSYAPGEGHPQIAGSFPRYLHKMVIERGELSWEQAIYHTTLLPAETFGLSHKGRIRSGMDADLLVFNPETIRDCADFPGLGYPDAAPEGIRFVIVGGEIAARDGKATDVMAGKPIEQFDNICSTHAKRTN
;
A
#
# COMPACT_ATOMS: atom_id res chain seq x y z
N MET A 1 16.33 -15.82 -20.95
CA MET A 1 15.10 -15.00 -20.82
C MET A 1 14.77 -14.43 -22.19
N SER A 2 13.50 -14.39 -22.55
CA SER A 2 13.07 -13.87 -23.87
C SER A 2 13.05 -12.35 -23.85
N LYS A 3 13.42 -11.72 -24.96
CA LYS A 3 13.22 -10.28 -25.13
C LYS A 3 11.74 -9.98 -25.43
N LEU A 4 11.27 -8.84 -24.93
CA LEU A 4 9.90 -8.36 -25.12
C LEU A 4 9.93 -6.94 -25.69
N PHE A 5 9.18 -6.69 -26.76
CA PHE A 5 9.07 -5.39 -27.40
C PHE A 5 7.63 -4.87 -27.31
N ILE A 6 7.42 -3.76 -26.60
CA ILE A 6 6.11 -3.12 -26.45
C ILE A 6 6.07 -1.98 -27.49
N SER A 7 5.17 -2.09 -28.45
CA SER A 7 5.11 -1.22 -29.61
C SER A 7 3.84 -0.38 -29.69
N GLY A 8 3.96 0.84 -30.18
CA GLY A 8 2.85 1.70 -30.57
C GLY A 8 2.15 2.42 -29.40
N GLY A 9 2.65 2.29 -28.19
CA GLY A 9 2.06 2.91 -26.99
C GLY A 9 2.42 4.39 -26.80
N THR A 10 1.75 5.02 -25.85
CA THR A 10 2.15 6.33 -25.29
C THR A 10 2.75 6.09 -23.92
N VAL A 11 4.05 6.29 -23.79
CA VAL A 11 4.77 6.14 -22.51
C VAL A 11 4.44 7.33 -21.61
N ILE A 12 4.14 7.06 -20.35
CA ILE A 12 4.06 8.06 -19.27
C ILE A 12 5.33 7.95 -18.44
N ASP A 13 6.11 9.02 -18.38
CA ASP A 13 7.31 9.13 -17.56
C ASP A 13 6.99 9.92 -16.28
N PRO A 14 6.88 9.25 -15.11
CA PRO A 14 6.58 9.92 -13.86
C PRO A 14 7.74 10.77 -13.31
N GLU A 15 8.98 10.58 -13.79
CA GLU A 15 10.13 11.36 -13.35
C GLU A 15 10.14 12.77 -13.95
N THR A 16 9.73 12.90 -15.23
CA THR A 16 9.64 14.20 -15.91
C THR A 16 8.22 14.75 -16.00
N LEU A 17 7.23 14.01 -15.54
CA LEU A 17 5.80 14.30 -15.69
C LEU A 17 5.41 14.58 -17.15
N ARG A 18 5.84 13.71 -18.05
CA ARG A 18 5.58 13.82 -19.50
C ARG A 18 5.06 12.53 -20.07
N ARG A 19 4.34 12.65 -21.17
CA ARG A 19 3.93 11.52 -22.00
C ARG A 19 4.37 11.73 -23.44
N PHE A 20 4.80 10.65 -24.08
CA PHE A 20 5.30 10.67 -25.45
C PHE A 20 5.16 9.30 -26.13
N ARG A 21 5.05 9.30 -27.46
CA ARG A 21 5.02 8.06 -28.25
C ARG A 21 6.39 7.41 -28.21
N ALA A 22 6.43 6.16 -27.76
CA ALA A 22 7.68 5.39 -27.71
C ALA A 22 7.40 3.89 -27.76
N ASP A 23 8.42 3.15 -28.18
CA ASP A 23 8.46 1.69 -28.12
C ASP A 23 9.49 1.28 -27.06
N VAL A 24 9.19 0.25 -26.26
CA VAL A 24 10.01 -0.18 -25.13
C VAL A 24 10.51 -1.60 -25.37
N LEU A 25 11.83 -1.79 -25.30
CA LEU A 25 12.47 -3.11 -25.38
C LEU A 25 12.92 -3.53 -23.99
N CYS A 26 12.47 -4.71 -23.56
CA CYS A 26 12.92 -5.38 -22.36
C CYS A 26 13.82 -6.57 -22.74
N ASP A 27 14.90 -6.77 -21.97
CA ASP A 27 15.76 -7.94 -22.03
C ASP A 27 15.82 -8.59 -20.64
N GLY A 28 15.12 -9.71 -20.49
CA GLY A 28 14.89 -10.31 -19.18
C GLY A 28 14.22 -9.29 -18.25
N GLU A 29 14.74 -9.17 -17.03
CA GLU A 29 14.15 -8.36 -15.96
C GLU A 29 14.39 -6.85 -16.09
N LYS A 30 15.06 -6.39 -17.18
CA LYS A 30 15.43 -4.98 -17.33
C LYS A 30 14.89 -4.35 -18.61
N ILE A 31 14.58 -3.07 -18.51
CA ILE A 31 14.37 -2.24 -19.70
C ILE A 31 15.73 -2.04 -20.38
N GLU A 32 15.89 -2.59 -21.57
CA GLU A 32 17.11 -2.46 -22.36
C GLU A 32 17.19 -1.08 -23.05
N ALA A 33 16.11 -0.70 -23.74
CA ALA A 33 16.08 0.54 -24.51
C ALA A 33 14.65 1.09 -24.66
N ILE A 34 14.58 2.40 -24.91
CA ILE A 34 13.37 3.11 -25.32
C ILE A 34 13.66 3.76 -26.67
N PHE A 35 12.80 3.50 -27.64
CA PHE A 35 12.92 4.01 -29.00
C PHE A 35 11.82 5.03 -29.29
N PRO A 36 12.03 5.95 -30.24
CA PRO A 36 10.92 6.73 -30.80
C PRO A 36 9.81 5.81 -31.32
N GLY A 37 8.55 6.19 -31.11
CA GLY A 37 7.42 5.38 -31.51
C GLY A 37 7.37 5.07 -33.02
N GLY A 38 7.03 3.82 -33.36
CA GLY A 38 6.93 3.34 -34.72
C GLY A 38 8.21 2.70 -35.27
N CYS A 39 9.10 2.27 -34.37
CA CYS A 39 10.25 1.47 -34.77
C CYS A 39 9.84 0.03 -35.08
N ASP A 40 10.53 -0.62 -36.00
CA ASP A 40 10.37 -2.04 -36.28
C ASP A 40 10.88 -2.86 -35.07
N ALA A 41 10.11 -3.87 -34.70
CA ALA A 41 10.53 -4.80 -33.66
C ALA A 41 11.81 -5.55 -34.10
N PRO A 42 12.78 -5.76 -33.18
CA PRO A 42 13.95 -6.58 -33.47
C PRO A 42 13.55 -7.99 -33.91
N CYS A 43 14.26 -8.58 -34.85
CA CYS A 43 13.94 -9.89 -35.39
C CYS A 43 13.93 -10.97 -34.30
N GLY A 44 12.86 -11.76 -34.25
CA GLY A 44 12.72 -12.88 -33.29
C GLY A 44 12.35 -12.45 -31.87
N VAL A 45 11.99 -11.18 -31.64
CA VAL A 45 11.52 -10.69 -30.34
C VAL A 45 10.00 -10.77 -30.26
N GLN A 46 9.48 -11.22 -29.11
CA GLN A 46 8.04 -11.20 -28.84
C GLN A 46 7.55 -9.75 -28.80
N THR A 47 6.51 -9.42 -29.58
CA THR A 47 5.95 -8.07 -29.63
C THR A 47 4.58 -8.00 -28.98
N LEU A 48 4.35 -6.96 -28.17
CA LEU A 48 3.06 -6.56 -27.64
C LEU A 48 2.59 -5.28 -28.35
N ASP A 49 1.38 -5.32 -28.87
CA ASP A 49 0.72 -4.15 -29.43
C ASP A 49 0.07 -3.31 -28.31
N ALA A 50 0.59 -2.10 -28.09
CA ALA A 50 0.09 -1.11 -27.15
C ALA A 50 -0.59 0.08 -27.86
N ALA A 51 -0.96 -0.06 -29.14
CA ALA A 51 -1.64 1.01 -29.88
C ALA A 51 -2.93 1.45 -29.15
N GLY A 52 -3.07 2.78 -28.97
CA GLY A 52 -4.19 3.37 -28.21
C GLY A 52 -4.10 3.23 -26.69
N CYS A 53 -3.05 2.59 -26.18
CA CYS A 53 -2.83 2.40 -24.74
C CYS A 53 -1.73 3.30 -24.21
N PHE A 54 -1.78 3.51 -22.88
CA PHE A 54 -0.65 4.04 -22.13
C PHE A 54 0.26 2.91 -21.65
N VAL A 55 1.56 3.21 -21.60
CA VAL A 55 2.61 2.37 -21.04
C VAL A 55 3.25 3.13 -19.89
N CYS A 56 3.19 2.57 -18.69
CA CYS A 56 3.77 3.18 -17.50
C CYS A 56 4.52 2.14 -16.67
N PRO A 57 5.31 2.54 -15.65
CA PRO A 57 5.83 1.59 -14.69
C PRO A 57 4.68 0.83 -14.02
N GLY A 58 4.92 -0.42 -13.64
CA GLY A 58 3.99 -1.18 -12.82
C GLY A 58 3.74 -0.48 -11.48
N PHE A 59 2.51 -0.55 -10.99
CA PHE A 59 2.13 0.10 -9.75
C PHE A 59 2.84 -0.51 -8.55
N ILE A 60 3.12 0.33 -7.55
CA ILE A 60 3.69 -0.06 -6.28
C ILE A 60 2.67 0.26 -5.20
N ASP A 61 2.17 -0.79 -4.55
CA ASP A 61 1.26 -0.66 -3.42
C ASP A 61 2.09 -0.50 -2.13
N PRO A 62 2.08 0.67 -1.48
CA PRO A 62 2.85 0.93 -0.27
C PRO A 62 2.24 0.30 0.98
N HIS A 63 0.98 -0.17 0.90
CA HIS A 63 0.23 -0.64 2.04
C HIS A 63 -0.70 -1.80 1.65
N GLY A 64 -0.21 -3.01 1.78
CA GLY A 64 -0.99 -4.23 1.58
C GLY A 64 -0.78 -5.21 2.73
N HIS A 65 -1.77 -6.09 2.96
CA HIS A 65 -1.70 -7.22 3.88
C HIS A 65 -1.88 -8.52 3.10
N ILE A 66 -1.08 -8.67 2.03
CA ILE A 66 -1.13 -9.84 1.15
C ILE A 66 -0.61 -11.08 1.88
N ASP A 67 0.41 -10.93 2.73
CA ASP A 67 0.98 -11.92 3.66
C ASP A 67 1.17 -13.31 3.05
N GLY A 68 1.65 -13.36 1.80
CA GLY A 68 1.87 -14.59 1.06
C GLY A 68 0.62 -15.25 0.46
N CYS A 69 -0.54 -14.62 0.54
CA CYS A 69 -1.78 -15.09 -0.08
C CYS A 69 -1.72 -14.93 -1.61
N LYS A 70 -1.58 -16.03 -2.34
CA LYS A 70 -1.48 -16.00 -3.81
C LYS A 70 -2.76 -15.47 -4.48
N HIS A 71 -3.94 -15.74 -3.90
CA HIS A 71 -5.20 -15.23 -4.43
C HIS A 71 -5.20 -13.70 -4.40
N THR A 72 -4.93 -13.10 -3.23
CA THR A 72 -4.83 -11.64 -3.09
C THR A 72 -3.72 -11.06 -3.96
N GLY A 73 -2.55 -11.70 -4.01
CA GLY A 73 -1.46 -11.30 -4.91
C GLY A 73 -1.83 -11.33 -6.38
N THR A 74 -2.70 -12.28 -6.81
CA THR A 74 -3.22 -12.33 -8.18
C THR A 74 -4.20 -11.20 -8.45
N LEU A 75 -5.09 -10.87 -7.50
CA LEU A 75 -6.00 -9.75 -7.65
C LEU A 75 -5.26 -8.40 -7.66
N SER A 76 -4.20 -8.26 -6.86
CA SER A 76 -3.30 -7.10 -6.92
C SER A 76 -2.63 -6.98 -8.29
N LEU A 77 -2.12 -8.08 -8.85
CA LEU A 77 -1.57 -8.11 -10.20
C LEU A 77 -2.59 -7.61 -11.25
N LEU A 78 -3.85 -8.06 -11.15
CA LEU A 78 -4.90 -7.67 -12.08
C LEU A 78 -5.27 -6.18 -11.98
N GLN A 79 -4.96 -5.49 -10.89
CA GLN A 79 -5.06 -4.03 -10.76
C GLN A 79 -3.87 -3.27 -11.39
N GLY A 80 -2.84 -3.98 -11.90
CA GLY A 80 -1.62 -3.39 -12.43
C GLY A 80 -0.50 -3.24 -11.40
N ILE A 81 -0.69 -3.75 -10.19
CA ILE A 81 0.32 -3.76 -9.13
C ILE A 81 1.38 -4.81 -9.47
N THR A 82 2.64 -4.41 -9.48
CA THR A 82 3.79 -5.30 -9.71
C THR A 82 4.64 -5.49 -8.46
N THR A 83 4.46 -4.61 -7.47
CA THR A 83 5.17 -4.63 -6.20
C THR A 83 4.23 -4.24 -5.07
N SER A 84 4.23 -4.99 -3.97
CA SER A 84 3.49 -4.64 -2.75
C SER A 84 4.42 -4.65 -1.54
N VAL A 85 4.17 -3.72 -0.62
CA VAL A 85 4.83 -3.63 0.69
C VAL A 85 3.85 -4.13 1.75
N GLY A 86 4.17 -5.26 2.35
CA GLY A 86 3.42 -5.88 3.45
C GLY A 86 3.94 -5.49 4.82
N GLY A 87 3.40 -6.14 5.86
CA GLY A 87 3.82 -5.94 7.24
C GLY A 87 3.34 -4.63 7.86
N ASN A 88 2.26 -4.06 7.34
CA ASN A 88 1.69 -2.79 7.79
C ASN A 88 0.90 -2.90 9.11
N CYS A 89 0.45 -1.78 9.68
CA CYS A 89 -0.39 -1.66 10.87
C CYS A 89 0.17 -2.37 12.12
N GLY A 90 1.48 -2.57 12.16
CA GLY A 90 2.15 -3.26 13.27
C GLY A 90 2.15 -4.79 13.17
N PHE A 91 1.56 -5.37 12.14
CA PHE A 91 1.50 -6.82 11.92
C PHE A 91 2.49 -7.26 10.87
N SER A 92 3.34 -8.23 11.21
CA SER A 92 4.26 -8.85 10.26
C SER A 92 4.75 -10.20 10.77
N PRO A 93 5.27 -11.05 9.89
CA PRO A 93 6.16 -12.13 10.34
C PRO A 93 7.40 -11.53 11.03
N LEU A 94 7.74 -12.03 12.23
CA LEU A 94 8.92 -11.54 12.97
C LEU A 94 10.23 -11.70 12.19
N ASN A 95 10.37 -12.82 11.47
CA ASN A 95 11.49 -13.06 10.57
C ASN A 95 11.09 -12.75 9.13
N THR A 96 11.01 -11.46 8.80
CA THR A 96 10.60 -10.94 7.49
C THR A 96 11.43 -11.53 6.35
N ALA A 97 12.75 -11.66 6.51
CA ALA A 97 13.62 -12.24 5.48
C ALA A 97 13.29 -13.71 5.19
N SER A 98 13.09 -14.53 6.22
CA SER A 98 12.72 -15.94 6.03
C SER A 98 11.34 -16.09 5.41
N PHE A 99 10.40 -15.23 5.81
CA PHE A 99 9.07 -15.18 5.24
C PHE A 99 9.12 -14.85 3.74
N LEU A 100 9.79 -13.77 3.36
CA LEU A 100 9.92 -13.35 1.96
C LEU A 100 10.58 -14.43 1.09
N ARG A 101 11.67 -15.03 1.57
CA ARG A 101 12.36 -16.10 0.83
C ARG A 101 11.53 -17.38 0.66
N ALA A 102 10.57 -17.62 1.56
CA ALA A 102 9.62 -18.71 1.42
C ALA A 102 8.54 -18.44 0.36
N GLN A 103 8.32 -17.18 -0.02
CA GLN A 103 7.34 -16.76 -1.03
C GLN A 103 7.89 -17.00 -2.45
N THR A 104 8.10 -18.23 -2.80
CA THR A 104 8.49 -18.64 -4.15
C THR A 104 7.27 -18.76 -5.06
N GLN A 105 7.44 -18.48 -6.35
CA GLN A 105 6.33 -18.54 -7.32
C GLN A 105 5.14 -17.66 -6.90
N PHE A 106 5.40 -16.36 -6.74
CA PHE A 106 4.40 -15.37 -6.42
C PHE A 106 4.11 -14.47 -7.63
N PRO A 107 2.89 -13.96 -7.80
CA PRO A 107 2.53 -13.19 -9.01
C PRO A 107 3.22 -11.83 -9.10
N ILE A 108 3.52 -11.19 -7.96
CA ILE A 108 4.10 -9.84 -7.86
C ILE A 108 5.29 -9.82 -6.90
N HIS A 109 6.14 -8.79 -6.99
CA HIS A 109 7.22 -8.58 -6.03
C HIS A 109 6.66 -8.21 -4.66
N GLN A 110 7.35 -8.65 -3.61
CA GLN A 110 6.97 -8.37 -2.23
C GLN A 110 8.13 -7.80 -1.43
N ALA A 111 7.87 -6.73 -0.70
CA ALA A 111 8.68 -6.20 0.38
C ALA A 111 7.89 -6.31 1.68
N GLU A 112 8.56 -6.27 2.83
CA GLU A 112 7.92 -6.47 4.13
C GLU A 112 8.48 -5.50 5.16
N LEU A 113 7.59 -4.82 5.90
CA LEU A 113 7.93 -4.05 7.09
C LEU A 113 8.01 -4.99 8.31
N VAL A 114 8.76 -4.60 9.35
CA VAL A 114 8.70 -5.28 10.64
C VAL A 114 7.70 -4.54 11.56
N GLY A 115 6.74 -5.28 12.09
CA GLY A 115 5.59 -4.72 12.79
C GLY A 115 5.77 -4.62 14.31
N LEU A 116 5.32 -3.50 14.89
CA LEU A 116 5.31 -3.23 16.33
C LEU A 116 4.63 -4.33 17.14
N CYS A 117 3.43 -4.78 16.72
CA CYS A 117 2.67 -5.80 17.45
C CYS A 117 3.41 -7.14 17.50
N ALA A 118 4.04 -7.54 16.38
CA ALA A 118 4.87 -8.75 16.33
C ALA A 118 6.11 -8.62 17.22
N LEU A 119 6.76 -7.45 17.26
CA LEU A 119 7.90 -7.18 18.13
C LEU A 119 7.52 -7.17 19.60
N ARG A 120 6.36 -6.62 19.95
CA ARG A 120 5.80 -6.63 21.32
C ARG A 120 5.55 -8.06 21.80
N GLU A 121 4.88 -8.85 20.98
CA GLU A 121 4.62 -10.26 21.28
C GLU A 121 5.92 -11.04 21.50
N ALA A 122 6.89 -10.88 20.64
CA ALA A 122 8.21 -11.51 20.73
C ALA A 122 9.00 -11.07 21.98
N ALA A 123 8.81 -9.82 22.44
CA ALA A 123 9.38 -9.31 23.69
C ALA A 123 8.58 -9.71 24.94
N GLY A 124 7.49 -10.49 24.79
CA GLY A 124 6.64 -10.98 25.88
C GLY A 124 5.59 -9.97 26.35
N VAL A 125 5.24 -8.97 25.54
CA VAL A 125 4.13 -8.04 25.79
C VAL A 125 2.91 -8.54 25.02
N THR A 126 2.15 -9.46 25.62
CA THR A 126 1.01 -10.14 24.97
C THR A 126 -0.33 -9.43 25.18
N ASN A 127 -0.42 -8.56 26.21
CA ASN A 127 -1.60 -7.75 26.44
C ASN A 127 -1.46 -6.42 25.68
N PRO A 128 -2.33 -6.12 24.69
CA PRO A 128 -2.22 -4.90 23.90
C PRO A 128 -2.44 -3.60 24.70
N PHE A 129 -3.07 -3.69 25.88
CA PHE A 129 -3.36 -2.54 26.75
C PHE A 129 -2.27 -2.25 27.79
N GLU A 130 -1.26 -3.11 27.92
CA GLU A 130 -0.17 -2.93 28.86
C GLU A 130 1.05 -2.29 28.19
N PRO A 131 1.75 -1.36 28.84
CA PRO A 131 3.00 -0.80 28.34
C PRO A 131 4.13 -1.85 28.42
N ALA A 132 5.08 -1.79 27.49
CA ALA A 132 6.31 -2.54 27.61
C ALA A 132 7.20 -1.95 28.72
N THR A 133 7.89 -2.83 29.45
CA THR A 133 8.99 -2.41 30.32
C THR A 133 10.17 -1.94 29.46
N ARG A 134 11.06 -1.16 30.06
CA ARG A 134 12.27 -0.71 29.37
C ARG A 134 13.12 -1.85 28.80
N ALA A 135 13.19 -3.00 29.51
CA ALA A 135 13.91 -4.17 29.02
C ALA A 135 13.23 -4.79 27.79
N GLN A 136 11.91 -4.81 27.77
CA GLN A 136 11.13 -5.28 26.62
C GLN A 136 11.26 -4.33 25.43
N ALA A 137 11.19 -3.01 25.65
CA ALA A 137 11.42 -2.01 24.60
C ALA A 137 12.82 -2.13 23.99
N GLN A 138 13.85 -2.36 24.81
CA GLN A 138 15.20 -2.65 24.31
C GLN A 138 15.25 -3.92 23.47
N MET A 139 14.60 -5.00 23.94
CA MET A 139 14.50 -6.26 23.18
C MET A 139 13.78 -6.07 21.84
N MET A 140 12.74 -5.26 21.80
CA MET A 140 12.07 -4.89 20.54
C MET A 140 13.01 -4.17 19.59
N GLY A 141 13.84 -3.24 20.10
CA GLY A 141 14.87 -2.55 19.32
C GLY A 141 15.88 -3.53 18.70
N ASP A 142 16.39 -4.48 19.48
CA ASP A 142 17.36 -5.49 19.02
C ASP A 142 16.75 -6.42 17.95
N LEU A 143 15.48 -6.80 18.09
CA LEU A 143 14.75 -7.59 17.12
C LEU A 143 14.47 -6.80 15.83
N CYS A 144 14.13 -5.52 15.98
CA CYS A 144 13.92 -4.60 14.86
C CYS A 144 15.22 -4.43 14.04
N ASP A 145 16.35 -4.16 14.72
CA ASP A 145 17.67 -4.05 14.07
C ASP A 145 17.99 -5.32 13.26
N LYS A 146 17.77 -6.48 13.86
CA LYS A 146 17.97 -7.76 13.19
C LYS A 146 17.07 -7.94 11.94
N ALA A 147 15.81 -7.50 12.01
CA ALA A 147 14.89 -7.58 10.88
C ALA A 147 15.31 -6.63 9.74
N LEU A 148 15.71 -5.41 10.07
CA LEU A 148 16.20 -4.41 9.10
C LEU A 148 17.53 -4.85 8.45
N CYS A 149 18.46 -5.40 9.23
CA CYS A 149 19.67 -6.05 8.69
C CYS A 149 19.33 -7.21 7.77
N GLY A 150 18.23 -7.92 8.02
CA GLY A 150 17.74 -9.05 7.23
C GLY A 150 17.01 -8.66 5.94
N GLY A 151 16.81 -7.36 5.68
CA GLY A 151 16.17 -6.87 4.47
C GLY A 151 14.71 -6.41 4.64
N ALA A 152 14.25 -6.12 5.87
CA ALA A 152 12.96 -5.48 6.05
C ALA A 152 12.94 -4.07 5.42
N ALA A 153 11.84 -3.71 4.78
CA ALA A 153 11.64 -2.46 4.05
C ALA A 153 11.58 -1.23 4.97
N GLY A 154 11.31 -1.44 6.24
CA GLY A 154 11.14 -0.41 7.27
C GLY A 154 10.43 -1.00 8.48
N VAL A 155 9.83 -0.12 9.25
CA VAL A 155 9.08 -0.45 10.47
C VAL A 155 7.61 -0.08 10.29
N SER A 156 6.69 -0.85 10.84
CA SER A 156 5.30 -0.42 10.94
C SER A 156 4.86 -0.33 12.40
N LEU A 157 4.14 0.73 12.72
CA LEU A 157 3.59 1.02 14.03
C LEU A 157 2.07 0.88 13.96
N GLY A 158 1.49 0.16 14.90
CA GLY A 158 0.03 -0.05 15.01
C GLY A 158 -0.47 0.21 16.43
N PRO A 159 -0.27 1.45 16.98
CA PRO A 159 -0.71 1.73 18.34
C PRO A 159 -2.24 1.73 18.50
N GLY A 160 -3.01 1.80 17.42
CA GLY A 160 -4.45 1.55 17.44
C GLY A 160 -4.79 0.12 17.85
N TYR A 161 -4.01 -0.86 17.41
CA TYR A 161 -4.16 -2.27 17.77
C TYR A 161 -3.51 -2.64 19.11
N ALA A 162 -2.52 -1.87 19.53
CA ALA A 162 -1.84 -2.03 20.81
C ALA A 162 -1.88 -0.73 21.62
N PRO A 163 -3.05 -0.34 22.18
CA PRO A 163 -3.24 0.96 22.86
C PRO A 163 -2.29 1.24 24.00
N GLY A 164 -1.75 0.18 24.66
CA GLY A 164 -0.75 0.31 25.72
C GLY A 164 0.66 0.69 25.26
N THR A 165 0.90 0.80 23.93
CA THR A 165 2.20 1.20 23.39
C THR A 165 2.61 2.58 23.87
N THR A 166 3.85 2.72 24.34
CA THR A 166 4.41 3.99 24.80
C THR A 166 5.18 4.73 23.70
N LEU A 167 5.41 6.03 23.89
CA LEU A 167 6.29 6.80 23.01
C LEU A 167 7.70 6.21 22.97
N GLU A 168 8.27 5.77 24.12
CA GLU A 168 9.60 5.16 24.19
C GLU A 168 9.71 3.92 23.29
N GLU A 169 8.69 3.09 23.23
CA GLU A 169 8.64 1.94 22.31
C GLU A 169 8.71 2.40 20.85
N MET A 170 7.88 3.36 20.45
CA MET A 170 7.82 3.87 19.08
C MET A 170 9.08 4.64 18.68
N GLU A 171 9.62 5.48 19.57
CA GLU A 171 10.91 6.19 19.38
C GLU A 171 12.06 5.21 19.15
N THR A 172 12.10 4.11 19.92
CA THR A 172 13.13 3.07 19.77
C THR A 172 13.09 2.47 18.37
N LEU A 173 11.89 2.11 17.87
CA LEU A 173 11.72 1.50 16.56
C LEU A 173 11.97 2.49 15.42
N CYS A 174 11.47 3.71 15.51
CA CYS A 174 11.72 4.76 14.52
C CYS A 174 13.20 5.16 14.43
N SER A 175 13.89 5.23 15.58
CA SER A 175 15.35 5.49 15.61
C SER A 175 16.11 4.36 14.95
N CYS A 176 15.69 3.11 15.14
CA CYS A 176 16.26 1.96 14.47
C CYS A 176 16.06 2.04 12.95
N ALA A 177 14.82 2.31 12.47
CA ALA A 177 14.52 2.51 11.05
C ALA A 177 15.38 3.64 10.45
N ARG A 178 15.49 4.77 11.14
CA ARG A 178 16.33 5.91 10.73
C ARG A 178 17.79 5.53 10.59
N ALA A 179 18.34 4.76 11.53
CA ALA A 179 19.74 4.31 11.49
C ALA A 179 20.05 3.44 10.26
N HIS A 180 19.07 2.64 9.81
CA HIS A 180 19.15 1.83 8.60
C HIS A 180 18.77 2.58 7.31
N GLY A 181 18.38 3.87 7.40
CA GLY A 181 17.90 4.64 6.25
C GLY A 181 16.60 4.08 5.68
N ARG A 182 15.69 3.64 6.55
CA ARG A 182 14.37 3.08 6.21
C ARG A 182 13.26 3.98 6.76
N PRO A 183 12.04 3.92 6.18
CA PRO A 183 10.88 4.64 6.71
C PRO A 183 10.24 3.90 7.89
N ALA A 184 9.39 4.60 8.62
CA ALA A 184 8.39 4.05 9.51
C ALA A 184 6.99 4.39 8.97
N ALA A 185 6.08 3.41 8.91
CA ALA A 185 4.66 3.60 8.63
C ALA A 185 3.89 3.55 9.96
N ILE A 186 2.88 4.38 10.13
CA ILE A 186 2.09 4.42 11.35
C ILE A 186 0.58 4.40 11.05
N ASP A 187 -0.09 3.37 11.56
CA ASP A 187 -1.53 3.34 11.77
C ASP A 187 -1.79 4.02 13.10
N THR A 188 -2.23 5.27 13.05
CA THR A 188 -2.32 6.14 14.22
C THR A 188 -3.39 5.66 15.22
N ARG A 189 -3.35 6.18 16.44
CA ARG A 189 -4.35 5.84 17.46
C ARG A 189 -5.73 6.36 17.06
N MET A 190 -6.75 5.66 17.51
CA MET A 190 -8.15 6.06 17.34
C MET A 190 -8.71 6.53 18.68
N TYR A 191 -8.40 7.77 19.08
CA TYR A 191 -8.94 8.36 20.30
C TYR A 191 -10.39 8.83 20.15
N SER A 192 -10.71 9.41 19.00
CA SER A 192 -12.06 9.79 18.60
C SER A 192 -12.11 10.00 17.09
N MET A 193 -13.31 10.08 16.53
CA MET A 193 -13.53 10.21 15.10
C MET A 193 -12.88 11.45 14.47
N THR A 194 -12.74 12.55 15.22
CA THR A 194 -12.16 13.82 14.74
C THR A 194 -10.87 14.18 15.47
N ASP A 195 -10.14 13.17 15.96
CA ASP A 195 -8.92 13.37 16.73
C ASP A 195 -7.73 13.73 15.84
N LEU A 196 -7.09 14.85 16.14
CA LEU A 196 -5.81 15.26 15.50
C LEU A 196 -4.59 15.06 16.42
N HIS A 197 -4.77 14.64 17.68
CA HIS A 197 -3.66 14.38 18.59
C HIS A 197 -2.84 13.16 18.15
N SER A 198 -3.49 12.17 17.57
CA SER A 198 -2.82 11.00 17.01
C SER A 198 -1.91 11.36 15.82
N LEU A 199 -2.31 12.32 14.99
CA LEU A 199 -1.46 12.86 13.92
C LEU A 199 -0.30 13.69 14.50
N GLN A 200 -0.58 14.50 15.52
CA GLN A 200 0.47 15.27 16.22
C GLN A 200 1.51 14.33 16.85
N GLU A 201 1.10 13.22 17.48
CA GLU A 201 2.00 12.19 17.99
C GLU A 201 2.94 11.63 16.89
N ALA A 202 2.39 11.33 15.71
CA ALA A 202 3.16 10.85 14.57
C ALA A 202 4.17 11.90 14.05
N ILE A 203 3.77 13.17 14.00
CA ILE A 203 4.64 14.29 13.60
C ILE A 203 5.79 14.48 14.61
N GLU A 204 5.49 14.50 15.90
CA GLU A 204 6.48 14.66 16.97
C GLU A 204 7.48 13.49 16.96
N LEU A 205 6.99 12.26 16.76
CA LEU A 205 7.82 11.08 16.65
C LEU A 205 8.80 11.17 15.45
N ALA A 206 8.33 11.64 14.31
CA ALA A 206 9.16 11.87 13.13
C ALA A 206 10.19 13.01 13.38
N GLU A 207 9.78 14.09 14.05
CA GLU A 207 10.63 15.24 14.34
C GLU A 207 11.76 14.87 15.31
N VAL A 208 11.46 14.14 16.40
CA VAL A 208 12.43 13.71 17.42
C VAL A 208 13.42 12.69 16.87
N THR A 209 12.95 11.71 16.08
CA THR A 209 13.79 10.63 15.58
C THR A 209 14.48 10.95 14.25
N GLY A 210 13.99 11.95 13.51
CA GLY A 210 14.43 12.25 12.14
C GLY A 210 14.08 11.14 11.15
N CYS A 211 13.19 10.22 11.50
CA CYS A 211 12.75 9.14 10.64
C CYS A 211 11.73 9.66 9.62
N ARG A 212 11.80 9.21 8.34
CA ARG A 212 10.70 9.41 7.41
C ARG A 212 9.47 8.68 7.94
N MET A 213 8.36 9.41 8.12
CA MET A 213 7.10 8.85 8.59
C MET A 213 6.09 8.80 7.46
N ILE A 214 5.43 7.64 7.34
CA ILE A 214 4.29 7.43 6.45
C ILE A 214 3.06 7.30 7.34
N VAL A 215 2.11 8.22 7.23
CA VAL A 215 0.80 8.08 7.90
C VAL A 215 -0.06 7.17 7.05
N SER A 216 -0.41 6.02 7.59
CA SER A 216 -1.11 4.94 6.90
C SER A 216 -2.57 5.28 6.63
N HIS A 217 -3.12 4.78 5.51
CA HIS A 217 -4.54 4.83 5.11
C HIS A 217 -5.28 6.09 5.60
N PHE A 218 -4.71 7.25 5.30
CA PHE A 218 -5.05 8.57 5.85
C PHE A 218 -6.55 8.89 5.81
N VAL A 219 -7.25 8.46 4.76
CA VAL A 219 -8.69 8.71 4.58
C VAL A 219 -9.54 8.10 5.71
N TYR A 220 -9.14 6.98 6.27
CA TYR A 220 -9.94 6.29 7.27
C TYR A 220 -9.92 6.98 8.63
N GLN A 221 -8.85 7.69 8.94
CA GLN A 221 -8.66 8.35 10.22
C GLN A 221 -8.98 9.85 10.15
N TYR A 222 -8.70 10.50 9.02
CA TYR A 222 -8.81 11.95 8.88
C TYR A 222 -9.80 12.39 7.81
N GLY A 223 -10.30 11.47 6.98
CA GLY A 223 -11.34 11.73 5.96
C GLY A 223 -12.76 11.71 6.53
N VAL A 224 -12.96 12.31 7.69
CA VAL A 224 -14.20 12.34 8.47
C VAL A 224 -14.59 13.77 8.87
N GLY A 225 -14.14 14.75 8.05
CA GLY A 225 -14.43 16.17 8.23
C GLY A 225 -13.29 16.96 8.90
N VAL A 226 -12.08 16.39 9.02
CA VAL A 226 -10.87 17.05 9.54
C VAL A 226 -9.68 16.94 8.57
N GLU A 227 -9.94 16.50 7.33
CA GLU A 227 -8.90 16.25 6.32
C GLU A 227 -8.10 17.50 5.95
N TYR A 228 -8.71 18.66 5.94
CA TYR A 228 -8.03 19.93 5.63
C TYR A 228 -7.04 20.32 6.73
N GLU A 229 -7.50 20.29 7.99
CA GLU A 229 -6.66 20.57 9.17
C GLU A 229 -5.53 19.55 9.29
N ALA A 230 -5.81 18.27 9.04
CA ALA A 230 -4.82 17.21 9.08
C ALA A 230 -3.75 17.39 7.98
N LEU A 231 -4.13 17.72 6.75
CA LEU A 231 -3.19 18.00 5.67
C LEU A 231 -2.37 19.28 5.95
N GLU A 232 -2.98 20.32 6.51
CA GLU A 232 -2.26 21.55 6.93
C GLU A 232 -1.21 21.24 8.01
N MET A 233 -1.52 20.39 8.99
CA MET A 233 -0.55 19.94 10.00
C MET A 233 0.66 19.24 9.35
N LEU A 234 0.44 18.39 8.34
CA LEU A 234 1.53 17.75 7.59
C LEU A 234 2.37 18.75 6.81
N GLU A 235 1.76 19.75 6.17
CA GLU A 235 2.49 20.80 5.45
C GLU A 235 3.35 21.63 6.41
N LEU A 236 2.79 22.09 7.54
CA LEU A 236 3.52 22.80 8.58
C LEU A 236 4.68 21.98 9.16
N ALA A 237 4.53 20.68 9.32
CA ALA A 237 5.60 19.79 9.74
C ALA A 237 6.71 19.73 8.67
N ARG A 238 6.35 19.60 7.41
CA ARG A 238 7.31 19.57 6.29
C ARG A 238 8.05 20.90 6.11
N ASP A 239 7.40 22.03 6.32
CA ASP A 239 8.03 23.35 6.29
C ASP A 239 9.11 23.49 7.39
N ARG A 240 8.97 22.76 8.50
CA ARG A 240 10.01 22.62 9.53
C ARG A 240 11.10 21.58 9.20
N GLY A 241 10.98 20.89 8.06
CA GLY A 241 11.94 19.90 7.59
C GLY A 241 11.64 18.45 8.06
N VAL A 242 10.47 18.19 8.64
CA VAL A 242 10.05 16.83 9.01
C VAL A 242 9.63 16.06 7.75
N ASP A 243 10.18 14.87 7.53
CA ASP A 243 9.89 14.07 6.32
C ASP A 243 8.62 13.24 6.50
N MET A 244 7.48 13.87 6.23
CA MET A 244 6.16 13.26 6.30
C MET A 244 5.68 12.82 4.91
N ARG A 245 5.09 11.64 4.85
CA ARG A 245 4.40 11.05 3.71
C ARG A 245 3.06 10.50 4.20
N LEU A 246 2.18 10.14 3.27
CA LEU A 246 0.97 9.40 3.61
C LEU A 246 0.61 8.42 2.49
N ASP A 247 -0.11 7.38 2.84
CA ASP A 247 -0.84 6.56 1.89
C ASP A 247 -2.34 6.66 2.13
N SER A 248 -3.13 6.41 1.08
CA SER A 248 -4.58 6.45 1.18
C SER A 248 -5.24 5.64 0.09
N GLY A 249 -6.29 4.90 0.45
CA GLY A 249 -7.14 4.16 -0.45
C GLY A 249 -8.18 5.03 -1.16
N MET A 250 -8.97 4.39 -2.04
CA MET A 250 -10.04 5.01 -2.84
C MET A 250 -11.44 4.67 -2.35
N TYR A 251 -11.55 4.15 -1.14
CA TYR A 251 -12.81 3.84 -0.47
C TYR A 251 -12.86 4.61 0.85
N LYS A 252 -14.07 5.02 1.23
CA LYS A 252 -14.30 5.70 2.51
C LYS A 252 -14.48 4.72 3.67
N ASP A 253 -14.71 3.46 3.32
CA ASP A 253 -15.00 2.39 4.24
C ASP A 253 -13.69 1.67 4.58
N TRP A 254 -13.40 1.50 5.87
CA TRP A 254 -12.25 0.74 6.32
C TRP A 254 -12.67 -0.62 6.88
N CYS A 255 -11.75 -1.56 7.00
CA CYS A 255 -12.04 -2.88 7.54
C CYS A 255 -10.95 -3.38 8.47
N SER A 256 -11.37 -4.19 9.45
CA SER A 256 -10.48 -4.93 10.33
C SER A 256 -11.17 -6.16 10.89
N TYR A 257 -10.43 -7.01 11.61
CA TYR A 257 -11.01 -8.18 12.25
C TYR A 257 -11.77 -7.79 13.52
N ILE A 258 -12.97 -8.36 13.69
CA ILE A 258 -13.95 -7.98 14.73
C ILE A 258 -13.43 -8.19 16.16
N GLY A 259 -12.46 -9.08 16.36
CA GLY A 259 -11.84 -9.35 17.66
C GLY A 259 -10.83 -8.30 18.13
N SER A 260 -10.44 -7.35 17.26
CA SER A 260 -9.42 -6.33 17.58
C SER A 260 -9.90 -5.33 18.65
N ALA A 261 -8.94 -4.58 19.21
CA ALA A 261 -9.20 -3.49 20.14
C ALA A 261 -10.03 -2.35 19.53
N LEU A 262 -10.05 -2.24 18.19
CA LEU A 262 -10.82 -1.23 17.46
C LEU A 262 -12.34 -1.42 17.63
N PHE A 263 -12.77 -2.67 17.85
CA PHE A 263 -14.19 -3.01 18.06
C PHE A 263 -14.55 -3.26 19.53
N GLU A 264 -13.72 -2.83 20.49
CA GLU A 264 -14.15 -2.79 21.89
C GLU A 264 -15.30 -1.78 22.04
N PRO A 265 -16.31 -2.05 22.89
CA PRO A 265 -17.46 -1.16 23.03
C PRO A 265 -17.11 0.28 23.39
N VAL A 266 -16.02 0.49 24.12
CA VAL A 266 -15.51 1.82 24.47
C VAL A 266 -14.94 2.51 23.24
N THR A 267 -14.12 1.82 22.44
CA THR A 267 -13.52 2.36 21.21
C THR A 267 -14.59 2.71 20.20
N MET A 268 -15.55 1.81 19.97
CA MET A 268 -16.68 2.06 19.06
C MET A 268 -17.48 3.30 19.46
N ARG A 269 -17.82 3.43 20.76
CA ARG A 269 -18.55 4.59 21.26
C ARG A 269 -17.77 5.89 21.05
N ASP A 270 -16.47 5.91 21.38
CA ASP A 270 -15.63 7.10 21.33
C ASP A 270 -15.39 7.54 19.86
N ASN A 271 -15.46 6.60 18.92
CA ASN A 271 -15.38 6.85 17.48
C ASN A 271 -16.75 6.91 16.78
N SER A 272 -17.86 7.01 17.52
CA SER A 272 -19.21 7.10 16.98
C SER A 272 -19.58 5.96 16.02
N ILE A 273 -19.00 4.77 16.22
CA ILE A 273 -19.29 3.57 15.44
C ILE A 273 -20.47 2.85 16.07
N GLU A 274 -21.54 2.68 15.30
CA GLU A 274 -22.72 1.90 15.68
C GLU A 274 -22.79 0.60 14.86
N LEU A 275 -23.53 -0.41 15.36
CA LEU A 275 -23.62 -1.71 14.69
C LEU A 275 -24.14 -1.62 13.25
N HIS A 276 -25.00 -0.66 12.95
CA HIS A 276 -25.51 -0.47 11.58
C HIS A 276 -24.46 0.06 10.59
N HIS A 277 -23.36 0.61 11.07
CA HIS A 277 -22.20 0.98 10.23
C HIS A 277 -21.38 -0.25 9.82
N LEU A 278 -21.55 -1.39 10.51
CA LEU A 278 -20.75 -2.59 10.26
C LEU A 278 -21.39 -3.47 9.19
N ARG A 279 -20.54 -4.16 8.42
CA ARG A 279 -20.92 -5.25 7.52
C ARG A 279 -19.86 -6.33 7.57
N VAL A 280 -20.26 -7.57 7.79
CA VAL A 280 -19.37 -8.74 7.78
C VAL A 280 -18.93 -9.00 6.33
N ILE A 281 -17.61 -9.14 6.11
CA ILE A 281 -17.03 -9.32 4.77
C ILE A 281 -16.25 -10.64 4.62
N THR A 282 -16.18 -11.45 5.66
CA THR A 282 -15.59 -12.80 5.63
C THR A 282 -16.45 -13.80 6.42
N GLY A 283 -16.19 -15.08 6.23
CA GLY A 283 -16.78 -16.14 7.01
C GLY A 283 -18.27 -16.44 6.72
N GLU A 284 -18.91 -17.22 7.60
CA GLU A 284 -20.27 -17.72 7.37
C GLU A 284 -21.36 -16.65 7.42
N HIS A 285 -21.05 -15.49 8.01
CA HIS A 285 -22.00 -14.38 8.14
C HIS A 285 -21.78 -13.26 7.11
N ILE A 286 -21.02 -13.54 6.07
CA ILE A 286 -20.68 -12.58 4.99
C ILE A 286 -21.90 -11.84 4.44
N GLY A 287 -21.78 -10.53 4.26
CA GLY A 287 -22.83 -9.63 3.77
C GLY A 287 -23.81 -9.15 4.84
N LYS A 288 -23.82 -9.72 6.06
CA LYS A 288 -24.75 -9.32 7.12
C LYS A 288 -24.29 -8.03 7.83
N VAL A 289 -25.26 -7.22 8.20
CA VAL A 289 -25.09 -6.13 9.18
C VAL A 289 -25.39 -6.74 10.56
N PRO A 290 -24.44 -6.74 11.49
CA PRO A 290 -24.65 -7.39 12.78
C PRO A 290 -25.63 -6.62 13.68
N ASP A 291 -26.53 -7.35 14.33
CA ASP A 291 -27.22 -6.90 15.53
C ASP A 291 -26.32 -7.18 16.76
N GLN A 292 -26.80 -6.82 17.95
CA GLN A 292 -26.03 -7.01 19.19
C GLN A 292 -25.66 -8.48 19.43
N ALA A 293 -26.56 -9.42 19.18
CA ALA A 293 -26.33 -10.83 19.41
C ALA A 293 -25.27 -11.39 18.43
N LEU A 294 -25.33 -11.00 17.16
CA LEU A 294 -24.33 -11.41 16.15
C LEU A 294 -22.98 -10.76 16.41
N TYR A 295 -22.94 -9.48 16.83
CA TYR A 295 -21.69 -8.82 17.20
C TYR A 295 -20.99 -9.55 18.36
N GLU A 296 -21.72 -9.88 19.44
CA GLU A 296 -21.17 -10.61 20.58
C GLU A 296 -20.70 -12.02 20.17
N HIS A 297 -21.48 -12.70 19.35
CA HIS A 297 -21.12 -14.03 18.82
C HIS A 297 -19.84 -13.98 17.98
N LEU A 298 -19.73 -13.03 17.03
CA LEU A 298 -18.55 -12.87 16.21
C LEU A 298 -17.30 -12.61 17.05
N ARG A 299 -17.37 -11.72 18.03
CA ARG A 299 -16.22 -11.41 18.90
C ARG A 299 -15.80 -12.61 19.75
N ALA A 300 -16.74 -13.44 20.19
CA ALA A 300 -16.45 -14.60 21.03
C ALA A 300 -15.95 -15.82 20.25
N GLU A 301 -16.59 -16.14 19.13
CA GLU A 301 -16.39 -17.40 18.42
C GLU A 301 -15.66 -17.23 17.07
N HIS A 302 -15.74 -16.05 16.47
CA HIS A 302 -15.15 -15.73 15.17
C HIS A 302 -14.33 -14.42 15.19
N PRO A 303 -13.39 -14.25 16.16
CA PRO A 303 -12.70 -12.96 16.35
C PRO A 303 -11.84 -12.53 15.14
N ASN A 304 -11.50 -13.46 14.25
CA ASN A 304 -10.72 -13.19 13.04
C ASN A 304 -11.59 -12.86 11.82
N ASP A 305 -12.92 -12.91 11.93
CA ASP A 305 -13.78 -12.48 10.84
C ASP A 305 -13.65 -10.97 10.64
N ALA A 306 -13.53 -10.56 9.38
CA ALA A 306 -13.40 -9.15 9.04
C ALA A 306 -14.77 -8.48 8.89
N VAL A 307 -14.84 -7.26 9.37
CA VAL A 307 -15.98 -6.36 9.19
C VAL A 307 -15.53 -5.06 8.58
N VAL A 308 -16.33 -4.51 7.68
CA VAL A 308 -16.15 -3.16 7.15
C VAL A 308 -16.95 -2.17 7.97
N VAL A 309 -16.41 -0.97 8.13
CA VAL A 309 -17.03 0.17 8.84
C VAL A 309 -17.28 1.29 7.85
N ASN A 310 -18.55 1.69 7.72
CA ASN A 310 -18.97 2.76 6.82
C ASN A 310 -19.23 4.04 7.61
N THR A 311 -18.19 4.85 7.81
CA THR A 311 -18.26 6.12 8.56
C THR A 311 -17.58 7.28 7.83
N GLY A 312 -16.82 7.04 6.76
CA GLY A 312 -16.05 8.06 6.05
C GLY A 312 -16.88 8.93 5.10
N ASP A 313 -16.24 9.98 4.58
CA ASP A 313 -16.77 10.89 3.57
C ASP A 313 -16.10 10.61 2.21
N GLU A 314 -16.91 10.54 1.15
CA GLU A 314 -16.38 10.29 -0.20
C GLU A 314 -15.62 11.50 -0.75
N ASP A 315 -16.04 12.74 -0.46
CA ASP A 315 -15.35 13.95 -0.92
C ASP A 315 -13.98 14.13 -0.25
N ALA A 316 -13.81 13.64 0.96
CA ALA A 316 -12.53 13.63 1.66
C ALA A 316 -11.48 12.75 0.93
N ILE A 317 -11.88 11.64 0.29
CA ILE A 317 -11.00 10.82 -0.53
C ILE A 317 -10.31 11.69 -1.58
N TYR A 318 -11.10 12.47 -2.34
CA TYR A 318 -10.58 13.28 -3.44
C TYR A 318 -9.68 14.41 -2.95
N THR A 319 -10.01 15.01 -1.81
CA THR A 319 -9.19 16.04 -1.15
C THR A 319 -7.83 15.48 -0.77
N ILE A 320 -7.78 14.31 -0.14
CA ILE A 320 -6.56 13.64 0.28
C ILE A 320 -5.74 13.17 -0.92
N GLN A 321 -6.39 12.61 -1.94
CA GLN A 321 -5.69 12.11 -3.14
C GLN A 321 -5.07 13.22 -4.01
N ARG A 322 -5.53 14.48 -3.88
CA ARG A 322 -4.87 15.63 -4.52
C ARG A 322 -3.58 16.07 -3.82
N TYR A 323 -3.38 15.68 -2.59
CA TYR A 323 -2.17 16.07 -1.87
C TYR A 323 -0.92 15.45 -2.52
N PRO A 324 0.12 16.26 -2.84
CA PRO A 324 1.23 15.82 -3.70
C PRO A 324 2.06 14.65 -3.17
N LEU A 325 1.94 14.34 -1.89
CA LEU A 325 2.67 13.25 -1.24
C LEU A 325 1.77 12.10 -0.78
N THR A 326 0.56 12.02 -1.32
CA THR A 326 -0.32 10.86 -1.15
C THR A 326 0.11 9.75 -2.09
N MET A 327 0.53 8.63 -1.55
CA MET A 327 0.69 7.39 -2.28
C MET A 327 -0.66 6.67 -2.34
N VAL A 328 -0.99 6.10 -3.48
CA VAL A 328 -2.20 5.26 -3.58
C VAL A 328 -1.92 3.90 -2.97
N SER A 329 -2.81 3.43 -2.09
CA SER A 329 -2.69 2.13 -1.43
C SER A 329 -3.96 1.30 -1.58
N THR A 330 -3.83 -0.01 -1.40
CA THR A 330 -4.99 -0.90 -1.35
C THR A 330 -5.50 -1.08 0.07
N ASP A 331 -4.61 -1.17 1.06
CA ASP A 331 -4.92 -1.63 2.41
C ASP A 331 -5.69 -2.98 2.39
N THR A 332 -5.33 -3.83 1.43
CA THR A 332 -6.04 -5.10 1.22
C THR A 332 -5.58 -6.17 2.18
N GLY A 333 -6.54 -6.91 2.74
CA GLY A 333 -6.27 -8.11 3.54
C GLY A 333 -6.08 -9.38 2.68
N SER A 334 -5.71 -10.47 3.35
CA SER A 334 -5.68 -11.81 2.77
C SER A 334 -7.05 -12.47 2.93
N TYR A 335 -7.77 -12.62 1.81
CA TYR A 335 -9.13 -13.14 1.79
C TYR A 335 -9.26 -14.40 0.94
N ALA A 336 -10.30 -15.20 1.22
CA ALA A 336 -10.73 -16.27 0.33
C ALA A 336 -11.49 -15.70 -0.88
N PRO A 337 -11.62 -16.46 -2.01
CA PRO A 337 -12.40 -16.04 -3.16
C PRO A 337 -13.83 -15.66 -2.79
N GLY A 338 -14.27 -14.47 -3.26
CA GLY A 338 -15.61 -13.93 -2.99
C GLY A 338 -15.74 -13.23 -1.64
N GLU A 339 -14.69 -13.16 -0.85
CA GLU A 339 -14.64 -12.48 0.45
C GLU A 339 -13.83 -11.18 0.38
N GLY A 340 -14.00 -10.35 1.39
CA GLY A 340 -13.17 -9.17 1.64
C GLY A 340 -13.77 -7.86 1.16
N HIS A 341 -12.92 -6.83 1.26
CA HIS A 341 -13.23 -5.47 0.82
C HIS A 341 -12.95 -5.32 -0.68
N PRO A 342 -13.73 -4.56 -1.48
CA PRO A 342 -13.52 -4.39 -2.92
C PRO A 342 -12.18 -3.72 -3.28
N GLN A 343 -11.47 -3.12 -2.33
CA GLN A 343 -10.10 -2.62 -2.51
C GLN A 343 -9.11 -3.71 -2.97
N ILE A 344 -9.41 -4.99 -2.70
CA ILE A 344 -8.61 -6.15 -3.10
C ILE A 344 -8.43 -6.24 -4.64
N ALA A 345 -9.40 -5.72 -5.41
CA ALA A 345 -9.40 -5.77 -6.86
C ALA A 345 -9.63 -4.41 -7.55
N GLY A 346 -10.02 -3.36 -6.79
CA GLY A 346 -10.52 -2.11 -7.36
C GLY A 346 -9.70 -0.84 -7.12
N SER A 347 -8.84 -0.75 -6.11
CA SER A 347 -8.25 0.51 -5.64
C SER A 347 -7.55 1.34 -6.74
N PHE A 348 -6.58 0.75 -7.46
CA PHE A 348 -5.78 1.49 -8.43
C PHE A 348 -6.56 1.86 -9.71
N PRO A 349 -7.36 0.95 -10.31
CA PRO A 349 -8.23 1.31 -11.43
C PRO A 349 -9.27 2.36 -11.05
N ARG A 350 -9.87 2.27 -9.84
CA ARG A 350 -10.81 3.27 -9.30
C ARG A 350 -10.13 4.64 -9.16
N TYR A 351 -8.90 4.67 -8.66
CA TYR A 351 -8.12 5.89 -8.55
C TYR A 351 -7.93 6.58 -9.90
N LEU A 352 -7.46 5.86 -10.91
CA LEU A 352 -7.28 6.40 -12.24
C LEU A 352 -8.59 6.88 -12.84
N HIS A 353 -9.65 6.08 -12.72
CA HIS A 353 -10.97 6.44 -13.25
C HIS A 353 -11.54 7.68 -12.57
N LYS A 354 -11.59 7.68 -11.24
CA LYS A 354 -12.20 8.77 -10.46
C LYS A 354 -11.41 10.08 -10.54
N MET A 355 -10.09 10.02 -10.29
CA MET A 355 -9.27 11.24 -10.19
C MET A 355 -8.96 11.86 -11.55
N VAL A 356 -8.76 11.04 -12.59
CA VAL A 356 -8.33 11.55 -13.90
C VAL A 356 -9.48 11.67 -14.88
N ILE A 357 -10.31 10.61 -15.03
CA ILE A 357 -11.35 10.57 -16.08
C ILE A 357 -12.61 11.29 -15.61
N GLU A 358 -13.16 10.90 -14.45
CA GLU A 358 -14.46 11.39 -13.99
C GLU A 358 -14.38 12.83 -13.46
N ARG A 359 -13.39 13.11 -12.63
CA ARG A 359 -13.27 14.42 -11.94
C ARG A 359 -12.24 15.36 -12.57
N GLY A 360 -11.26 14.84 -13.31
CA GLY A 360 -10.22 15.66 -13.95
C GLY A 360 -9.35 16.45 -12.95
N GLU A 361 -9.20 15.94 -11.73
CA GLU A 361 -8.48 16.62 -10.65
C GLU A 361 -6.96 16.39 -10.72
N LEU A 362 -6.53 15.33 -11.40
CA LEU A 362 -5.13 15.02 -11.67
C LEU A 362 -4.90 14.78 -13.16
N SER A 363 -3.71 15.13 -13.63
CA SER A 363 -3.25 14.65 -14.93
C SER A 363 -2.85 13.17 -14.85
N TRP A 364 -2.78 12.49 -15.99
CA TRP A 364 -2.28 11.12 -16.06
C TRP A 364 -0.87 10.99 -15.48
N GLU A 365 -0.01 11.96 -15.74
CA GLU A 365 1.37 11.98 -15.30
C GLU A 365 1.47 12.07 -13.76
N GLN A 366 0.65 12.92 -13.13
CA GLN A 366 0.56 13.03 -11.68
C GLN A 366 0.01 11.75 -11.06
N ALA A 367 -1.06 11.21 -11.65
CA ALA A 367 -1.65 9.96 -11.14
C ALA A 367 -0.67 8.79 -11.21
N ILE A 368 0.08 8.65 -12.30
CA ILE A 368 1.11 7.62 -12.43
C ILE A 368 2.29 7.88 -11.48
N TYR A 369 2.65 9.14 -11.22
CA TYR A 369 3.66 9.47 -10.21
C TYR A 369 3.26 8.97 -8.80
N HIS A 370 2.02 9.20 -8.38
CA HIS A 370 1.49 8.79 -7.07
C HIS A 370 1.43 7.25 -6.89
N THR A 371 1.27 6.52 -8.00
CA THR A 371 1.15 5.06 -8.00
C THR A 371 2.45 4.32 -8.26
N THR A 372 3.53 5.01 -8.64
CA THR A 372 4.78 4.37 -9.08
C THR A 372 6.02 5.00 -8.47
N LEU A 373 6.40 6.21 -8.89
CA LEU A 373 7.67 6.83 -8.50
C LEU A 373 7.66 7.31 -7.05
N LEU A 374 6.56 7.88 -6.59
CA LEU A 374 6.44 8.36 -5.20
C LEU A 374 6.62 7.23 -4.17
N PRO A 375 5.92 6.07 -4.26
CA PRO A 375 6.21 4.95 -3.38
C PRO A 375 7.61 4.36 -3.58
N ALA A 376 8.13 4.29 -4.81
CA ALA A 376 9.50 3.83 -5.04
C ALA A 376 10.55 4.70 -4.32
N GLU A 377 10.42 6.02 -4.38
CA GLU A 377 11.29 6.98 -3.67
C GLU A 377 11.10 6.93 -2.15
N THR A 378 9.87 6.64 -1.71
CA THR A 378 9.53 6.56 -0.29
C THR A 378 10.23 5.40 0.37
N PHE A 379 10.28 4.24 -0.29
CA PHE A 379 10.93 3.03 0.24
C PHE A 379 12.36 2.81 -0.23
N GLY A 380 12.92 3.68 -1.10
CA GLY A 380 14.29 3.50 -1.60
C GLY A 380 14.42 2.40 -2.66
N LEU A 381 13.40 2.23 -3.49
CA LEU A 381 13.36 1.27 -4.61
C LEU A 381 13.89 1.94 -5.89
N SER A 382 15.21 2.21 -5.97
CA SER A 382 15.81 3.05 -7.03
C SER A 382 15.67 2.50 -8.44
N HIS A 383 15.47 1.20 -8.59
CA HIS A 383 15.32 0.54 -9.88
C HIS A 383 13.86 0.41 -10.33
N LYS A 384 12.88 0.82 -9.51
CA LYS A 384 11.44 0.72 -9.79
C LYS A 384 10.79 2.10 -10.01
N GLY A 385 9.55 2.09 -10.48
CA GLY A 385 8.73 3.28 -10.66
C GLY A 385 9.18 4.22 -11.78
N ARG A 386 10.02 3.77 -12.72
CA ARG A 386 10.57 4.56 -13.86
C ARG A 386 10.58 3.75 -15.13
N ILE A 387 10.40 4.44 -16.27
CA ILE A 387 10.66 3.86 -17.59
C ILE A 387 11.95 4.46 -18.15
N ARG A 388 13.07 3.78 -17.94
CA ARG A 388 14.39 4.17 -18.41
C ARG A 388 15.28 2.93 -18.57
N SER A 389 16.25 2.97 -19.51
CA SER A 389 17.22 1.88 -19.67
C SER A 389 17.93 1.56 -18.33
N GLY A 390 18.03 0.28 -18.02
CA GLY A 390 18.60 -0.27 -16.79
C GLY A 390 17.62 -0.41 -15.63
N MET A 391 16.41 0.16 -15.71
CA MET A 391 15.35 -0.02 -14.69
C MET A 391 14.69 -1.39 -14.81
N ASP A 392 13.99 -1.81 -13.78
CA ASP A 392 13.25 -3.07 -13.79
C ASP A 392 12.16 -3.05 -14.85
N ALA A 393 11.98 -4.18 -15.52
CA ALA A 393 10.95 -4.36 -16.54
C ALA A 393 9.61 -4.76 -15.88
N ASP A 394 9.17 -3.93 -14.92
CA ASP A 394 7.86 -3.98 -14.29
C ASP A 394 7.01 -2.90 -14.94
N LEU A 395 6.11 -3.30 -15.82
CA LEU A 395 5.39 -2.37 -16.70
C LEU A 395 3.90 -2.69 -16.73
N LEU A 396 3.11 -1.65 -16.92
CA LEU A 396 1.68 -1.72 -17.14
C LEU A 396 1.31 -1.12 -18.50
N VAL A 397 0.45 -1.83 -19.23
CA VAL A 397 -0.19 -1.35 -20.46
C VAL A 397 -1.68 -1.33 -20.24
N PHE A 398 -2.30 -0.15 -20.33
CA PHE A 398 -3.73 0.02 -20.10
C PHE A 398 -4.38 0.99 -21.09
N ASN A 399 -5.68 0.78 -21.32
CA ASN A 399 -6.47 1.68 -22.15
C ASN A 399 -7.02 2.83 -21.29
N PRO A 400 -6.62 4.11 -21.55
CA PRO A 400 -7.05 5.26 -20.76
C PRO A 400 -8.54 5.59 -20.89
N GLU A 401 -9.25 5.07 -21.89
CA GLU A 401 -10.67 5.34 -22.09
C GLU A 401 -11.57 4.37 -21.33
N THR A 402 -11.05 3.18 -20.99
CA THR A 402 -11.86 2.09 -20.42
C THR A 402 -11.40 1.64 -19.04
N ILE A 403 -10.29 2.19 -18.52
CA ILE A 403 -9.79 1.83 -17.19
C ILE A 403 -10.82 2.19 -16.12
N ARG A 404 -11.26 1.17 -15.35
CA ARG A 404 -12.18 1.34 -14.21
C ARG A 404 -12.19 0.10 -13.32
N ASP A 405 -12.59 0.27 -12.07
CA ASP A 405 -12.92 -0.83 -11.16
C ASP A 405 -14.27 -1.46 -11.49
N CYS A 406 -14.42 -2.74 -11.09
CA CYS A 406 -15.66 -3.50 -11.19
C CYS A 406 -16.03 -4.17 -9.87
N ALA A 407 -15.18 -4.03 -8.84
CA ALA A 407 -15.37 -4.66 -7.54
C ALA A 407 -16.40 -3.91 -6.68
N ASP A 408 -17.17 -4.66 -5.88
CA ASP A 408 -18.13 -4.12 -4.93
C ASP A 408 -18.21 -5.02 -3.69
N PHE A 409 -18.79 -4.52 -2.60
CA PHE A 409 -18.89 -5.24 -1.35
C PHE A 409 -19.69 -6.54 -1.45
N PRO A 410 -19.33 -7.59 -0.66
CA PRO A 410 -20.13 -8.80 -0.57
C PRO A 410 -21.59 -8.48 -0.24
N GLY A 411 -22.50 -9.08 -1.01
CA GLY A 411 -23.95 -8.81 -0.89
C GLY A 411 -24.45 -7.62 -1.73
N LEU A 412 -23.56 -6.78 -2.27
CA LEU A 412 -23.87 -5.75 -3.27
C LEU A 412 -23.29 -6.13 -4.64
N GLY A 413 -22.16 -6.81 -4.66
CA GLY A 413 -21.47 -7.28 -5.84
C GLY A 413 -20.42 -8.33 -5.49
N TYR A 414 -19.33 -8.36 -6.25
CA TYR A 414 -18.21 -9.29 -6.07
C TYR A 414 -16.96 -8.48 -5.72
N PRO A 415 -16.36 -8.69 -4.52
CA PRO A 415 -15.18 -7.92 -4.09
C PRO A 415 -13.93 -8.22 -4.92
N ASP A 416 -13.86 -9.37 -5.55
CA ASP A 416 -12.78 -9.87 -6.38
C ASP A 416 -13.02 -9.73 -7.90
N ALA A 417 -14.01 -8.92 -8.30
CA ALA A 417 -14.26 -8.65 -9.71
C ALA A 417 -13.07 -7.93 -10.37
N ALA A 418 -12.50 -8.54 -11.41
CA ALA A 418 -11.37 -7.97 -12.12
C ALA A 418 -11.73 -6.63 -12.80
N PRO A 419 -10.82 -5.63 -12.77
CA PRO A 419 -11.04 -4.34 -13.41
C PRO A 419 -11.06 -4.42 -14.93
N GLU A 420 -11.61 -3.42 -15.57
CA GLU A 420 -11.54 -3.23 -17.02
C GLU A 420 -10.39 -2.31 -17.43
N GLY A 421 -9.98 -2.40 -18.69
CA GLY A 421 -9.00 -1.49 -19.31
C GLY A 421 -7.54 -1.90 -19.19
N ILE A 422 -7.18 -2.83 -18.31
CA ILE A 422 -5.81 -3.35 -18.21
C ILE A 422 -5.55 -4.39 -19.31
N ARG A 423 -4.57 -4.10 -20.18
CA ARG A 423 -4.21 -4.95 -21.31
C ARG A 423 -3.08 -5.92 -21.01
N PHE A 424 -2.00 -5.42 -20.40
CA PHE A 424 -0.87 -6.26 -20.00
C PHE A 424 -0.29 -5.77 -18.67
N VAL A 425 0.06 -6.72 -17.83
CA VAL A 425 0.92 -6.48 -16.66
C VAL A 425 2.17 -7.31 -16.85
N ILE A 426 3.32 -6.65 -16.84
CA ILE A 426 4.64 -7.24 -17.01
C ILE A 426 5.35 -7.16 -15.66
N VAL A 427 5.80 -8.31 -15.15
CA VAL A 427 6.56 -8.44 -13.90
C VAL A 427 7.90 -9.09 -14.23
N GLY A 428 9.00 -8.41 -13.91
CA GLY A 428 10.34 -8.93 -14.20
C GLY A 428 10.57 -9.26 -15.68
N GLY A 429 9.94 -8.49 -16.59
CA GLY A 429 10.03 -8.67 -18.06
C GLY A 429 9.16 -9.80 -18.62
N GLU A 430 8.34 -10.44 -17.81
CA GLU A 430 7.42 -11.51 -18.22
C GLU A 430 5.96 -11.06 -18.16
N ILE A 431 5.14 -11.50 -19.12
CA ILE A 431 3.72 -11.14 -19.17
C ILE A 431 2.96 -11.93 -18.11
N ALA A 432 2.75 -11.32 -16.94
CA ALA A 432 2.06 -11.95 -15.81
C ALA A 432 0.53 -11.85 -15.89
N ALA A 433 -0.01 -10.81 -16.59
CA ALA A 433 -1.43 -10.73 -16.88
C ALA A 433 -1.69 -10.18 -18.29
N ARG A 434 -2.80 -10.62 -18.89
CA ARG A 434 -3.27 -10.19 -20.22
C ARG A 434 -4.78 -10.06 -20.24
N ASP A 435 -5.30 -8.92 -20.70
CA ASP A 435 -6.73 -8.64 -20.90
C ASP A 435 -7.59 -9.05 -19.68
N GLY A 436 -7.17 -8.58 -18.48
CA GLY A 436 -7.87 -8.81 -17.22
C GLY A 436 -7.76 -10.25 -16.66
N LYS A 437 -6.84 -11.07 -17.18
CA LYS A 437 -6.60 -12.45 -16.71
C LYS A 437 -5.15 -12.68 -16.38
N ALA A 438 -4.86 -13.25 -15.22
CA ALA A 438 -3.54 -13.72 -14.89
C ALA A 438 -3.11 -14.87 -15.81
N THR A 439 -1.82 -14.91 -16.14
CA THR A 439 -1.17 -16.04 -16.82
C THR A 439 -0.62 -17.02 -15.78
N ASP A 440 0.04 -18.08 -16.23
CA ASP A 440 0.75 -19.03 -15.36
C ASP A 440 2.12 -18.49 -14.87
N VAL A 441 2.47 -17.26 -15.26
CA VAL A 441 3.75 -16.61 -14.90
C VAL A 441 3.73 -16.19 -13.44
N MET A 442 4.72 -16.63 -12.69
CA MET A 442 4.95 -16.28 -11.29
C MET A 442 6.34 -15.67 -11.15
N ALA A 443 6.50 -14.45 -11.69
CA ALA A 443 7.78 -13.75 -11.80
C ALA A 443 8.10 -12.86 -10.60
N GLY A 444 7.19 -12.75 -9.63
CA GLY A 444 7.39 -11.98 -8.41
C GLY A 444 8.54 -12.51 -7.56
N LYS A 445 9.28 -11.59 -6.96
CA LYS A 445 10.46 -11.87 -6.14
C LYS A 445 10.39 -11.11 -4.82
N PRO A 446 11.00 -11.66 -3.76
CA PRO A 446 11.24 -10.89 -2.54
C PRO A 446 12.18 -9.71 -2.83
N ILE A 447 11.87 -8.57 -2.21
CA ILE A 447 12.71 -7.37 -2.23
C ILE A 447 13.33 -7.23 -0.84
N GLU A 448 14.65 -7.39 -0.77
CA GLU A 448 15.41 -7.35 0.48
C GLU A 448 16.49 -6.24 0.46
N GLN A 449 16.59 -5.49 -0.65
CA GLN A 449 17.59 -4.43 -0.83
C GLN A 449 16.91 -3.10 -1.15
N PHE A 450 17.26 -2.11 -0.38
CA PHE A 450 16.71 -0.76 -0.46
C PHE A 450 17.84 0.25 -0.34
N ASP A 451 17.76 1.36 -1.06
CA ASP A 451 18.68 2.46 -0.90
C ASP A 451 18.42 3.22 0.42
N ASN A 452 19.47 3.87 0.92
CA ASN A 452 19.34 4.71 2.10
C ASN A 452 18.61 6.01 1.74
N ILE A 453 17.36 6.14 2.21
CA ILE A 453 16.50 7.29 1.93
C ILE A 453 16.93 8.57 2.65
N CYS A 454 17.74 8.46 3.70
CA CYS A 454 18.19 9.60 4.49
C CYS A 454 19.25 10.46 3.77
N SER A 455 19.95 9.89 2.79
CA SER A 455 20.98 10.59 2.01
C SER A 455 20.40 11.46 0.87
N THR A 456 19.13 11.32 0.54
CA THR A 456 18.50 11.98 -0.62
C THR A 456 17.97 13.39 -0.33
N HIS A 457 17.71 13.74 0.94
CA HIS A 457 17.19 15.08 1.32
C HIS A 457 18.23 16.21 1.13
N ALA A 458 19.53 15.91 1.19
CA ALA A 458 20.58 16.93 1.02
C ALA A 458 20.75 17.45 -0.42
N LYS A 459 20.09 16.83 -1.41
CA LYS A 459 20.29 17.17 -2.85
C LYS A 459 19.15 17.98 -3.49
N ARG A 460 18.01 18.18 -2.82
CA ARG A 460 16.86 18.92 -3.38
C ARG A 460 16.63 20.34 -2.82
N THR A 461 17.52 20.84 -1.94
CA THR A 461 17.46 22.20 -1.39
C THR A 461 18.43 23.18 -2.06
N ASN A 462 18.82 22.94 -3.32
CA ASN A 462 19.59 23.91 -4.12
C ASN A 462 18.90 24.16 -5.46
#